data_6386ab132401e5c9195fab8e08bd7fa1
#
_entry.id   6386ab132401e5c9195fab8e08bd7fa1
#
_cell.length_a   1.000
_cell.length_b   1.000
_cell.length_c   1.000
_cell.angle_alpha   90.00
_cell.angle_beta   90.00
_cell.angle_gamma   90.00
#
_symmetry.space_group_name_H-M   'P 1'
#
loop_
_entity.id
_entity.type
_entity.pdbx_description
1 polymer ?
#
loop_
_entity_poly.entity_id
_entity_poly.type
_entity_poly.pdbx_seq_one_letter_code
_entity_poly.pdbx_strand_id
1 'polypeptide(L)'
;MNRYNRSDKPDWVPPRSIKLLDQVRERVRYLHYSLQTEKAYVYWAKAFVLWAARSHGGFRHPREMGQAEVEGFLTMRIPTVLTVQEVRTLLSHMAGTEALLAALLYGSGLRLREALGLRVKDVDFDRHAIIVRSGKGDKDRVVMLPRALVPRLRAQLIQVRAVWGQDRAMGRGGVYLPHALERKYPRAGESWAWFWVFPSAKLSVDPQTGVERRHHLFEERLNRQLKKAVVQAGIVKHVSVHTLRHSFATHLLQAGTDIRTVQELLGHSDVSTTMIYTHVLKVAAGGTSSPLDALALHLSPG
;
A
#
# COMPACT_ATOMS: atom_id res chain seq x y z
N MET A 1 -9.95 17.13 13.51
CA MET A 1 -10.54 18.17 12.65
C MET A 1 -9.43 19.10 12.21
N ASN A 2 -8.82 18.85 11.06
CA ASN A 2 -8.00 19.86 10.38
C ASN A 2 -8.66 20.11 9.04
N ARG A 3 -9.70 20.95 9.10
CA ARG A 3 -10.19 21.66 7.91
C ARG A 3 -9.11 22.69 7.57
N TYR A 4 -8.24 22.38 6.64
CA TYR A 4 -7.47 23.40 5.97
C TYR A 4 -8.45 24.26 5.16
N ASN A 5 -8.85 25.38 5.76
CA ASN A 5 -9.58 26.42 5.06
C ASN A 5 -8.64 26.96 3.98
N ARG A 6 -8.99 26.81 2.72
CA ARG A 6 -8.20 27.27 1.57
C ARG A 6 -8.04 28.80 1.53
N SER A 7 -8.79 29.54 2.35
CA SER A 7 -8.82 31.01 2.37
C SER A 7 -7.68 31.68 3.15
N ASP A 8 -6.96 30.94 4.04
CA ASP A 8 -5.96 31.55 4.92
C ASP A 8 -4.51 31.21 4.55
N LYS A 9 -4.25 30.77 3.33
CA LYS A 9 -2.87 30.60 2.87
C LYS A 9 -2.33 31.93 2.40
N PRO A 10 -1.22 32.43 2.96
CA PRO A 10 -0.55 33.61 2.43
C PRO A 10 -0.26 33.41 0.95
N ASP A 11 -0.33 34.52 0.18
CA ASP A 11 -0.07 34.52 -1.25
C ASP A 11 1.22 33.73 -1.54
N TRP A 12 1.14 32.80 -2.48
CA TRP A 12 2.28 31.97 -2.83
C TRP A 12 3.40 32.85 -3.40
N VAL A 13 4.51 32.89 -2.69
CA VAL A 13 5.73 33.55 -3.17
C VAL A 13 6.46 32.58 -4.10
N PRO A 14 6.86 33.01 -5.32
CA PRO A 14 7.64 32.18 -6.22
C PRO A 14 8.91 31.64 -5.54
N PRO A 15 9.30 30.36 -5.81
CA PRO A 15 10.50 29.79 -5.22
C PRO A 15 11.74 30.60 -5.58
N ARG A 16 12.63 30.80 -4.61
CA ARG A 16 13.91 31.50 -4.79
C ARG A 16 14.93 30.68 -5.58
N SER A 17 14.75 29.37 -5.61
CA SER A 17 15.67 28.45 -6.27
C SER A 17 15.48 28.43 -7.79
N ILE A 18 16.59 28.42 -8.53
CA ILE A 18 16.61 28.33 -10.00
C ILE A 18 16.39 26.87 -10.46
N LYS A 19 16.79 25.87 -9.64
CA LYS A 19 16.71 24.45 -10.02
C LYS A 19 15.33 23.90 -9.74
N LEU A 20 14.73 23.21 -10.71
CA LEU A 20 13.38 22.63 -10.60
C LEU A 20 13.18 21.77 -9.34
N LEU A 21 14.12 20.88 -9.04
CA LEU A 21 13.95 19.98 -7.88
C LEU A 21 14.00 20.72 -6.54
N ASP A 22 14.72 21.84 -6.48
CA ASP A 22 14.76 22.67 -5.28
C ASP A 22 13.47 23.49 -5.16
N GLN A 23 12.90 23.96 -6.27
CA GLN A 23 11.57 24.58 -6.31
C GLN A 23 10.48 23.60 -5.81
N VAL A 24 10.57 22.32 -6.20
CA VAL A 24 9.66 21.29 -5.70
C VAL A 24 9.83 21.11 -4.18
N ARG A 25 11.06 21.07 -3.66
CA ARG A 25 11.32 20.99 -2.21
C ARG A 25 10.74 22.19 -1.47
N GLU A 26 11.03 23.40 -1.93
CA GLU A 26 10.51 24.63 -1.33
C GLU A 26 8.98 24.63 -1.29
N ARG A 27 8.33 24.24 -2.40
CA ARG A 27 6.87 24.18 -2.46
C ARG A 27 6.28 23.13 -1.52
N VAL A 28 6.87 21.95 -1.45
CA VAL A 28 6.42 20.86 -0.58
C VAL A 28 6.56 21.26 0.90
N ARG A 29 7.67 21.92 1.27
CA ARG A 29 7.90 22.47 2.62
C ARG A 29 6.94 23.60 2.97
N TYR A 30 6.69 24.51 2.04
CA TYR A 30 5.69 25.56 2.21
C TYR A 30 4.29 25.00 2.48
N LEU A 31 3.96 23.85 1.89
CA LEU A 31 2.69 23.14 2.11
C LEU A 31 2.70 22.29 3.38
N HIS A 32 3.75 22.36 4.19
CA HIS A 32 3.93 21.60 5.44
C HIS A 32 3.79 20.08 5.28
N TYR A 33 4.22 19.54 4.13
CA TYR A 33 4.26 18.10 3.92
C TYR A 33 5.44 17.45 4.64
N SER A 34 5.30 16.15 4.96
CA SER A 34 6.36 15.38 5.61
C SER A 34 7.62 15.26 4.73
N LEU A 35 8.79 15.07 5.36
CA LEU A 35 10.04 14.82 4.66
C LEU A 35 9.97 13.61 3.71
N GLN A 36 9.19 12.59 4.05
CA GLN A 36 8.96 11.44 3.19
C GLN A 36 8.15 11.81 1.95
N THR A 37 7.16 12.69 2.11
CA THR A 37 6.39 13.27 1.00
C THR A 37 7.30 14.11 0.10
N GLU A 38 8.17 14.94 0.67
CA GLU A 38 9.17 15.72 -0.08
C GLU A 38 10.03 14.81 -0.96
N LYS A 39 10.62 13.77 -0.38
CA LYS A 39 11.44 12.79 -1.11
C LYS A 39 10.67 12.14 -2.26
N ALA A 40 9.41 11.79 -2.04
CA ALA A 40 8.54 11.22 -3.06
C ALA A 40 8.29 12.18 -4.23
N TYR A 41 7.93 13.43 -3.93
CA TYR A 41 7.69 14.45 -4.96
C TYR A 41 8.94 14.75 -5.78
N VAL A 42 10.09 14.90 -5.13
CA VAL A 42 11.38 15.11 -5.81
C VAL A 42 11.74 13.92 -6.71
N TYR A 43 11.54 12.70 -6.23
CA TYR A 43 11.77 11.49 -7.01
C TYR A 43 10.88 11.45 -8.28
N TRP A 44 9.58 11.73 -8.14
CA TRP A 44 8.64 11.69 -9.25
C TRP A 44 8.88 12.84 -10.26
N ALA A 45 9.19 14.03 -9.78
CA ALA A 45 9.54 15.16 -10.65
C ALA A 45 10.80 14.84 -11.47
N LYS A 46 11.85 14.28 -10.83
CA LYS A 46 13.06 13.83 -11.54
C LYS A 46 12.76 12.72 -12.55
N ALA A 47 11.96 11.73 -12.18
CA ALA A 47 11.59 10.62 -13.06
C ALA A 47 10.81 11.11 -14.27
N PHE A 48 9.88 12.06 -14.09
CA PHE A 48 9.11 12.67 -15.18
C PHE A 48 10.00 13.40 -16.18
N VAL A 49 10.90 14.27 -15.68
CA VAL A 49 11.83 15.03 -16.55
C VAL A 49 12.75 14.10 -17.34
N LEU A 50 13.29 13.06 -16.69
CA LEU A 50 14.16 12.10 -17.37
C LEU A 50 13.39 11.26 -18.41
N TRP A 51 12.16 10.90 -18.14
CA TRP A 51 11.29 10.21 -19.09
C TRP A 51 10.98 11.11 -20.30
N ALA A 52 10.55 12.34 -20.05
CA ALA A 52 10.23 13.29 -21.11
C ALA A 52 11.44 13.54 -22.02
N ALA A 53 12.64 13.69 -21.45
CA ALA A 53 13.88 13.82 -22.22
C ALA A 53 14.16 12.64 -23.15
N ARG A 54 13.88 11.41 -22.68
CA ARG A 54 14.06 10.20 -23.50
C ARG A 54 12.98 10.05 -24.58
N SER A 55 11.74 10.40 -24.27
CA SER A 55 10.60 10.23 -25.19
C SER A 55 10.56 11.27 -26.31
N HIS A 56 11.16 12.44 -26.09
CA HIS A 56 11.09 13.57 -27.03
C HIS A 56 12.45 13.97 -27.60
N GLY A 57 13.49 13.13 -27.40
CA GLY A 57 14.81 13.33 -28.02
C GLY A 57 15.64 14.48 -27.42
N GLY A 58 15.31 14.98 -26.23
CA GLY A 58 16.08 16.01 -25.56
C GLY A 58 15.38 16.57 -24.30
N PHE A 59 16.14 17.32 -23.50
CA PHE A 59 15.60 17.99 -22.31
C PHE A 59 14.64 19.11 -22.71
N ARG A 60 13.40 19.03 -22.24
CA ARG A 60 12.39 20.10 -22.31
C ARG A 60 12.13 20.64 -20.91
N HIS A 61 11.90 21.95 -20.82
CA HIS A 61 11.57 22.55 -19.53
C HIS A 61 10.12 22.14 -19.15
N PRO A 62 9.81 21.82 -17.87
CA PRO A 62 8.46 21.43 -17.45
C PRO A 62 7.36 22.41 -17.78
N ARG A 63 7.66 23.70 -17.95
CA ARG A 63 6.71 24.74 -18.41
C ARG A 63 6.24 24.54 -19.86
N GLU A 64 6.98 23.76 -20.63
CA GLU A 64 6.68 23.43 -22.04
C GLU A 64 5.95 22.09 -22.16
N MET A 65 5.71 21.42 -21.05
CA MET A 65 5.04 20.14 -20.97
C MET A 65 3.63 20.32 -20.43
N GLY A 66 2.66 19.70 -21.09
CA GLY A 66 1.25 19.79 -20.74
C GLY A 66 0.68 18.50 -20.17
N GLN A 67 -0.65 18.40 -20.21
CA GLN A 67 -1.40 17.27 -19.74
C GLN A 67 -1.01 15.98 -20.48
N ALA A 68 -0.77 16.04 -21.78
CA ALA A 68 -0.42 14.89 -22.62
C ALA A 68 0.88 14.20 -22.17
N GLU A 69 1.91 15.00 -21.82
CA GLU A 69 3.18 14.46 -21.31
C GLU A 69 3.03 13.83 -19.94
N VAL A 70 2.21 14.44 -19.06
CA VAL A 70 1.92 13.88 -17.73
C VAL A 70 1.14 12.58 -17.87
N GLU A 71 0.12 12.52 -18.71
CA GLU A 71 -0.66 11.31 -18.98
C GLU A 71 0.22 10.23 -19.59
N GLY A 72 1.05 10.58 -20.58
CA GLY A 72 2.02 9.66 -21.20
C GLY A 72 3.01 9.09 -20.17
N PHE A 73 3.50 9.89 -19.23
CA PHE A 73 4.37 9.42 -18.16
C PHE A 73 3.66 8.50 -17.17
N LEU A 74 2.42 8.84 -16.80
CA LEU A 74 1.61 8.04 -15.87
C LEU A 74 1.18 6.70 -16.50
N THR A 75 0.85 6.68 -17.78
CA THR A 75 0.45 5.47 -18.51
C THR A 75 1.61 4.51 -18.79
N MET A 76 2.85 5.01 -18.86
CA MET A 76 4.04 4.15 -19.07
C MET A 76 4.38 3.24 -17.90
N ARG A 77 3.84 3.45 -16.71
CA ARG A 77 4.05 2.58 -15.55
C ARG A 77 2.81 1.74 -15.28
N ILE A 78 2.53 0.80 -16.17
CA ILE A 78 1.59 -0.28 -15.85
C ILE A 78 2.10 -0.96 -14.58
N PRO A 79 1.28 -1.04 -13.52
CA PRO A 79 1.71 -1.69 -12.28
C PRO A 79 2.12 -3.14 -12.55
N THR A 80 3.23 -3.56 -11.95
CA THR A 80 3.60 -4.98 -11.99
C THR A 80 2.48 -5.79 -11.34
N VAL A 81 1.95 -6.75 -12.08
CA VAL A 81 0.96 -7.71 -11.63
C VAL A 81 1.57 -9.11 -11.72
N LEU A 82 1.45 -9.87 -10.65
CA LEU A 82 1.82 -11.28 -10.61
C LEU A 82 0.64 -12.11 -11.13
N THR A 83 0.92 -13.19 -11.83
CA THR A 83 -0.09 -14.21 -12.11
C THR A 83 -0.52 -14.92 -10.82
N VAL A 84 -1.66 -15.60 -10.84
CA VAL A 84 -2.12 -16.41 -9.68
C VAL A 84 -1.08 -17.44 -9.29
N GLN A 85 -0.41 -18.05 -10.28
CA GLN A 85 0.65 -19.02 -10.02
C GLN A 85 1.90 -18.40 -9.40
N GLU A 86 2.34 -17.22 -9.90
CA GLU A 86 3.45 -16.49 -9.29
C GLU A 86 3.16 -16.08 -7.84
N VAL A 87 1.92 -15.63 -7.55
CA VAL A 87 1.52 -15.33 -6.16
C VAL A 87 1.56 -16.59 -5.30
N ARG A 88 1.05 -17.72 -5.78
CA ARG A 88 1.09 -18.99 -5.06
C ARG A 88 2.52 -19.42 -4.73
N THR A 89 3.40 -19.40 -5.74
CA THR A 89 4.82 -19.74 -5.57
C THR A 89 5.52 -18.77 -4.62
N LEU A 90 5.28 -17.46 -4.76
CA LEU A 90 5.83 -16.45 -3.86
C LEU A 90 5.45 -16.72 -2.39
N LEU A 91 4.17 -16.94 -2.12
CA LEU A 91 3.67 -17.18 -0.77
C LEU A 91 4.15 -18.52 -0.18
N SER A 92 4.41 -19.54 -1.00
CA SER A 92 4.97 -20.81 -0.54
C SER A 92 6.44 -20.72 -0.08
N HIS A 93 7.18 -19.72 -0.56
CA HIS A 93 8.55 -19.43 -0.09
C HIS A 93 8.60 -18.47 1.11
N MET A 94 7.44 -18.13 1.68
CA MET A 94 7.36 -17.32 2.89
C MET A 94 6.86 -18.15 4.07
N ALA A 95 7.31 -17.81 5.28
CA ALA A 95 6.91 -18.52 6.51
C ALA A 95 6.51 -17.55 7.63
N GLY A 96 5.86 -18.06 8.66
CA GLY A 96 5.54 -17.33 9.89
C GLY A 96 4.57 -16.16 9.69
N THR A 97 4.74 -15.15 10.54
CA THR A 97 3.89 -13.96 10.58
C THR A 97 3.96 -13.14 9.28
N GLU A 98 5.13 -13.06 8.65
CA GLU A 98 5.32 -12.33 7.40
C GLU A 98 4.58 -12.99 6.23
N ALA A 99 4.52 -14.32 6.18
CA ALA A 99 3.73 -15.05 5.19
C ALA A 99 2.22 -14.81 5.38
N LEU A 100 1.75 -14.81 6.64
CA LEU A 100 0.36 -14.49 6.95
C LEU A 100 0.02 -13.04 6.54
N LEU A 101 0.90 -12.09 6.85
CA LEU A 101 0.73 -10.68 6.48
C LEU A 101 0.73 -10.49 4.95
N ALA A 102 1.65 -11.13 4.22
CA ALA A 102 1.68 -11.08 2.76
C ALA A 102 0.42 -11.68 2.13
N ALA A 103 -0.03 -12.83 2.64
CA ALA A 103 -1.27 -13.47 2.20
C ALA A 103 -2.50 -12.60 2.50
N LEU A 104 -2.52 -11.89 3.64
CA LEU A 104 -3.59 -10.96 3.98
C LEU A 104 -3.61 -9.77 3.03
N LEU A 105 -2.45 -9.17 2.72
CA LEU A 105 -2.34 -8.07 1.76
C LEU A 105 -2.87 -8.44 0.37
N TYR A 106 -2.51 -9.64 -0.11
CA TYR A 106 -3.03 -10.14 -1.38
C TYR A 106 -4.52 -10.49 -1.31
N GLY A 107 -4.98 -11.08 -0.21
CA GLY A 107 -6.36 -11.56 -0.12
C GLY A 107 -7.42 -10.51 0.24
N SER A 108 -7.00 -9.35 0.78
CA SER A 108 -7.90 -8.26 1.19
C SER A 108 -7.65 -6.93 0.49
N GLY A 109 -6.55 -6.82 -0.25
CA GLY A 109 -6.15 -5.58 -0.92
C GLY A 109 -5.78 -4.42 0.03
N LEU A 110 -5.48 -4.70 1.29
CA LEU A 110 -5.04 -3.69 2.26
C LEU A 110 -3.75 -2.99 1.81
N ARG A 111 -3.60 -1.72 2.19
CA ARG A 111 -2.28 -1.06 2.12
C ARG A 111 -1.38 -1.62 3.23
N LEU A 112 -0.06 -1.62 3.00
CA LEU A 112 0.90 -2.14 3.99
C LEU A 112 0.68 -1.57 5.38
N ARG A 113 0.59 -0.25 5.50
CA ARG A 113 0.40 0.42 6.80
C ARG A 113 -0.96 0.12 7.44
N GLU A 114 -2.00 -0.09 6.65
CA GLU A 114 -3.31 -0.50 7.14
C GLU A 114 -3.23 -1.90 7.75
N ALA A 115 -2.58 -2.85 7.07
CA ALA A 115 -2.41 -4.20 7.57
C ALA A 115 -1.51 -4.27 8.81
N LEU A 116 -0.41 -3.51 8.84
CA LEU A 116 0.48 -3.42 10.00
C LEU A 116 -0.23 -2.77 11.19
N GLY A 117 -1.02 -1.73 10.95
CA GLY A 117 -1.78 -1.00 11.97
C GLY A 117 -3.06 -1.69 12.43
N LEU A 118 -3.33 -2.91 11.97
CA LEU A 118 -4.56 -3.63 12.28
C LEU A 118 -4.64 -3.97 13.77
N ARG A 119 -5.80 -3.67 14.38
CA ARG A 119 -6.08 -3.97 15.78
C ARG A 119 -6.95 -5.22 15.90
N VAL A 120 -6.89 -5.89 17.04
CA VAL A 120 -7.69 -7.09 17.30
C VAL A 120 -9.19 -6.82 17.09
N LYS A 121 -9.69 -5.68 17.56
CA LYS A 121 -11.11 -5.28 17.43
C LYS A 121 -11.56 -5.01 15.99
N ASP A 122 -10.64 -4.86 15.07
CA ASP A 122 -10.94 -4.52 13.67
C ASP A 122 -11.07 -5.77 12.79
N VAL A 123 -10.89 -6.97 13.37
CA VAL A 123 -11.04 -8.26 12.69
C VAL A 123 -12.35 -8.92 13.14
N ASP A 124 -13.30 -9.01 12.23
CA ASP A 124 -14.59 -9.69 12.44
C ASP A 124 -14.55 -11.07 11.77
N PHE A 125 -14.39 -12.11 12.58
CA PHE A 125 -14.31 -13.48 12.08
C PHE A 125 -15.67 -14.04 11.67
N ASP A 126 -16.75 -13.56 12.27
CA ASP A 126 -18.09 -14.07 12.02
C ASP A 126 -18.63 -13.53 10.70
N ARG A 127 -18.38 -12.24 10.44
CA ARG A 127 -18.75 -11.60 9.18
C ARG A 127 -17.71 -11.76 8.08
N HIS A 128 -16.57 -12.39 8.37
CA HIS A 128 -15.42 -12.46 7.45
C HIS A 128 -15.01 -11.08 6.91
N ALA A 129 -14.88 -10.11 7.80
CA ALA A 129 -14.63 -8.72 7.48
C ALA A 129 -13.45 -8.14 8.27
N ILE A 130 -12.80 -7.15 7.70
CA ILE A 130 -11.78 -6.33 8.35
C ILE A 130 -12.22 -4.88 8.22
N ILE A 131 -12.25 -4.17 9.35
CA ILE A 131 -12.57 -2.74 9.40
C ILE A 131 -11.25 -1.97 9.29
N VAL A 132 -11.05 -1.27 8.19
CA VAL A 132 -9.91 -0.38 7.99
C VAL A 132 -10.30 1.00 8.48
N ARG A 133 -9.64 1.45 9.56
CA ARG A 133 -9.90 2.76 10.15
C ARG A 133 -8.95 3.80 9.63
N SER A 134 -9.47 5.03 9.49
CA SER A 134 -8.68 6.21 9.06
C SER A 134 -7.82 5.92 7.82
N GLY A 135 -8.42 5.30 6.81
CA GLY A 135 -7.78 5.09 5.50
C GLY A 135 -7.36 6.42 4.85
N LYS A 136 -6.83 6.37 3.63
CA LYS A 136 -6.46 7.59 2.90
C LYS A 136 -7.67 8.53 2.81
N GLY A 137 -7.57 9.74 3.39
CA GLY A 137 -8.66 10.72 3.46
C GLY A 137 -9.57 10.56 4.69
N ASP A 138 -9.09 9.86 5.73
CA ASP A 138 -9.77 9.68 7.03
C ASP A 138 -11.16 9.00 6.94
N LYS A 139 -11.33 8.12 5.94
CA LYS A 139 -12.56 7.36 5.75
C LYS A 139 -12.36 5.90 6.16
N ASP A 140 -13.27 5.43 7.02
CA ASP A 140 -13.35 4.01 7.34
C ASP A 140 -13.92 3.23 6.14
N ARG A 141 -13.47 2.00 5.97
CA ARG A 141 -14.03 1.06 5.01
C ARG A 141 -13.97 -0.37 5.53
N VAL A 142 -14.80 -1.21 4.98
CA VAL A 142 -14.82 -2.65 5.27
C VAL A 142 -14.23 -3.38 4.07
N VAL A 143 -13.30 -4.31 4.33
CA VAL A 143 -12.75 -5.20 3.32
C VAL A 143 -12.96 -6.66 3.73
N MET A 144 -12.88 -7.58 2.78
CA MET A 144 -13.03 -9.00 3.05
C MET A 144 -11.87 -9.56 3.87
N LEU A 145 -12.17 -10.42 4.83
CA LEU A 145 -11.24 -11.34 5.46
C LEU A 145 -11.29 -12.67 4.70
N PRO A 146 -10.21 -13.08 4.00
CA PRO A 146 -10.22 -14.35 3.26
C PRO A 146 -10.47 -15.54 4.20
N ARG A 147 -11.47 -16.36 3.88
CA ARG A 147 -11.84 -17.53 4.71
C ARG A 147 -10.67 -18.49 4.94
N ALA A 148 -9.83 -18.66 3.92
CA ALA A 148 -8.63 -19.52 4.00
C ALA A 148 -7.60 -19.02 5.03
N LEU A 149 -7.62 -17.73 5.42
CA LEU A 149 -6.71 -17.17 6.41
C LEU A 149 -7.25 -17.20 7.84
N VAL A 150 -8.55 -17.48 8.03
CA VAL A 150 -9.17 -17.50 9.37
C VAL A 150 -8.45 -18.40 10.35
N PRO A 151 -8.13 -19.69 10.05
CA PRO A 151 -7.44 -20.55 11.00
C PRO A 151 -6.05 -20.00 11.39
N ARG A 152 -5.29 -19.54 10.41
CA ARG A 152 -3.95 -18.98 10.64
C ARG A 152 -4.01 -17.66 11.43
N LEU A 153 -4.98 -16.82 11.17
CA LEU A 153 -5.15 -15.55 11.88
C LEU A 153 -5.62 -15.77 13.32
N ARG A 154 -6.48 -16.75 13.58
CA ARG A 154 -6.85 -17.17 14.95
C ARG A 154 -5.63 -17.70 15.71
N ALA A 155 -4.79 -18.55 15.09
CA ALA A 155 -3.54 -19.03 15.68
C ALA A 155 -2.57 -17.88 15.98
N GLN A 156 -2.44 -16.91 15.07
CA GLN A 156 -1.66 -15.70 15.30
C GLN A 156 -2.19 -14.93 16.53
N LEU A 157 -3.50 -14.74 16.66
CA LEU A 157 -4.08 -14.03 17.81
C LEU A 157 -3.87 -14.75 19.14
N ILE A 158 -3.82 -16.08 19.16
CA ILE A 158 -3.47 -16.85 20.38
C ILE A 158 -2.04 -16.53 20.81
N GLN A 159 -1.08 -16.54 19.89
CA GLN A 159 0.32 -16.18 20.17
C GLN A 159 0.44 -14.72 20.63
N VAL A 160 -0.25 -13.82 19.95
CA VAL A 160 -0.26 -12.39 20.26
C VAL A 160 -0.92 -12.13 21.62
N ARG A 161 -1.93 -12.92 22.01
CA ARG A 161 -2.57 -12.83 23.33
C ARG A 161 -1.57 -13.12 24.45
N ALA A 162 -0.67 -14.07 24.27
CA ALA A 162 0.39 -14.37 25.23
C ALA A 162 1.37 -13.20 25.37
N VAL A 163 1.77 -12.57 24.24
CA VAL A 163 2.63 -11.37 24.25
C VAL A 163 1.95 -10.21 24.97
N TRP A 164 0.67 -9.97 24.69
CA TRP A 164 -0.12 -8.95 25.38
C TRP A 164 -0.18 -9.22 26.89
N GLY A 165 -0.44 -10.46 27.30
CA GLY A 165 -0.48 -10.85 28.71
C GLY A 165 0.85 -10.62 29.44
N GLN A 166 1.97 -10.96 28.80
CA GLN A 166 3.32 -10.66 29.32
C GLN A 166 3.57 -9.15 29.50
N ASP A 167 3.22 -8.36 28.48
CA ASP A 167 3.35 -6.91 28.56
C ASP A 167 2.51 -6.33 29.72
N ARG A 168 1.30 -6.85 29.95
CA ARG A 168 0.45 -6.42 31.07
C ARG A 168 1.02 -6.84 32.43
N ALA A 169 1.51 -8.07 32.55
CA ALA A 169 2.12 -8.58 33.77
C ALA A 169 3.38 -7.80 34.18
N MET A 170 4.12 -7.31 33.18
CA MET A 170 5.32 -6.49 33.39
C MET A 170 5.02 -4.98 33.58
N GLY A 171 3.77 -4.56 33.61
CA GLY A 171 3.39 -3.15 33.77
C GLY A 171 3.80 -2.28 32.58
N ARG A 172 4.03 -2.85 31.39
CA ARG A 172 4.44 -2.08 30.21
C ARG A 172 3.37 -1.10 29.77
N GLY A 173 3.78 0.02 29.19
CA GLY A 173 2.87 1.00 28.59
C GLY A 173 1.92 0.36 27.58
N GLY A 174 0.66 0.84 27.50
CA GLY A 174 -0.30 0.43 26.49
C GLY A 174 0.17 0.79 25.09
N VAL A 175 -0.42 0.18 24.05
CA VAL A 175 -0.14 0.55 22.67
C VAL A 175 -0.55 2.00 22.40
N TYR A 176 0.17 2.66 21.49
CA TYR A 176 -0.19 4.02 21.05
C TYR A 176 -1.62 4.06 20.51
N LEU A 177 -2.37 5.07 20.94
CA LEU A 177 -3.71 5.35 20.43
C LEU A 177 -3.69 6.58 19.50
N PRO A 178 -4.42 6.57 18.39
CA PRO A 178 -4.43 7.70 17.46
C PRO A 178 -5.12 8.92 18.07
N HIS A 179 -4.54 10.10 17.79
CA HIS A 179 -5.13 11.42 18.08
C HIS A 179 -5.53 11.65 19.55
N ALA A 180 -6.74 12.20 19.75
CA ALA A 180 -7.26 12.53 21.08
C ALA A 180 -7.79 11.32 21.88
N LEU A 181 -7.73 10.09 21.32
CA LEU A 181 -8.30 8.91 21.96
C LEU A 181 -7.59 8.56 23.27
N GLU A 182 -6.29 8.79 23.37
CA GLU A 182 -5.55 8.54 24.61
C GLU A 182 -6.03 9.45 25.76
N ARG A 183 -6.39 10.70 25.46
CA ARG A 183 -6.98 11.61 26.43
C ARG A 183 -8.41 11.24 26.82
N LYS A 184 -9.21 10.81 25.81
CA LYS A 184 -10.62 10.42 26.04
C LYS A 184 -10.75 9.07 26.74
N TYR A 185 -9.84 8.13 26.45
CA TYR A 185 -9.85 6.77 26.98
C TYR A 185 -8.43 6.37 27.44
N PRO A 186 -7.92 6.90 28.57
CA PRO A 186 -6.51 6.76 28.97
C PRO A 186 -6.00 5.32 29.08
N ARG A 187 -6.89 4.37 29.43
CA ARG A 187 -6.52 2.94 29.58
C ARG A 187 -6.86 2.07 28.38
N ALA A 188 -7.46 2.64 27.32
CA ALA A 188 -7.85 1.85 26.15
C ALA A 188 -6.64 1.20 25.45
N GLY A 189 -5.46 1.86 25.44
CA GLY A 189 -4.23 1.30 24.90
C GLY A 189 -3.74 0.02 25.60
N GLU A 190 -4.17 -0.22 26.83
CA GLU A 190 -3.86 -1.42 27.60
C GLU A 190 -4.79 -2.59 27.28
N SER A 191 -5.96 -2.32 26.71
CA SER A 191 -6.95 -3.35 26.44
C SER A 191 -6.56 -4.25 25.27
N TRP A 192 -7.00 -5.52 25.34
CA TRP A 192 -6.79 -6.49 24.28
C TRP A 192 -7.38 -6.03 22.95
N ALA A 193 -8.52 -5.41 22.94
CA ALA A 193 -9.21 -4.95 21.74
C ALA A 193 -8.36 -3.97 20.90
N TRP A 194 -7.53 -3.16 21.55
CA TRP A 194 -6.67 -2.19 20.89
C TRP A 194 -5.28 -2.73 20.56
N PHE A 195 -4.93 -3.93 21.00
CA PHE A 195 -3.63 -4.50 20.72
C PHE A 195 -3.45 -4.80 19.23
N TRP A 196 -2.19 -4.88 18.78
CA TRP A 196 -1.84 -5.13 17.38
C TRP A 196 -2.09 -6.59 16.99
N VAL A 197 -2.60 -6.83 15.79
CA VAL A 197 -2.66 -8.18 15.19
C VAL A 197 -1.26 -8.67 14.82
N PHE A 198 -0.39 -7.73 14.44
CA PHE A 198 0.99 -7.98 14.07
C PHE A 198 1.95 -7.14 14.93
N PRO A 199 2.15 -7.48 16.21
CA PRO A 199 3.04 -6.74 17.08
C PRO A 199 4.52 -6.94 16.70
N SER A 200 5.34 -5.95 16.98
CA SER A 200 6.80 -6.11 16.95
C SER A 200 7.25 -7.06 18.08
N ALA A 201 8.30 -7.84 17.81
CA ALA A 201 8.91 -8.69 18.83
C ALA A 201 9.60 -7.85 19.95
N LYS A 202 10.09 -6.65 19.62
CA LYS A 202 10.77 -5.75 20.53
C LYS A 202 9.89 -4.58 20.91
N LEU A 203 10.06 -4.10 22.13
CA LEU A 203 9.54 -2.80 22.58
C LEU A 203 10.32 -1.68 21.89
N SER A 204 9.73 -0.51 21.83
CA SER A 204 10.36 0.71 21.34
C SER A 204 9.89 1.91 22.13
N VAL A 205 10.76 2.91 22.28
CA VAL A 205 10.42 4.18 22.90
C VAL A 205 9.62 5.01 21.90
N ASP A 206 8.45 5.45 22.30
CA ASP A 206 7.62 6.38 21.52
C ASP A 206 8.33 7.75 21.48
N PRO A 207 8.71 8.24 20.29
CA PRO A 207 9.49 9.48 20.18
C PRO A 207 8.73 10.73 20.63
N GLN A 208 7.40 10.68 20.72
CA GLN A 208 6.59 11.82 21.15
C GLN A 208 6.40 11.88 22.66
N THR A 209 6.24 10.71 23.29
CA THR A 209 5.91 10.62 24.72
C THR A 209 7.05 10.12 25.61
N GLY A 210 8.12 9.55 25.02
CA GLY A 210 9.21 8.91 25.76
C GLY A 210 8.82 7.57 26.42
N VAL A 211 7.57 7.13 26.27
CA VAL A 211 7.08 5.89 26.91
C VAL A 211 7.52 4.68 26.10
N GLU A 212 8.08 3.66 26.77
CA GLU A 212 8.37 2.38 26.15
C GLU A 212 7.09 1.60 25.90
N ARG A 213 6.80 1.31 24.62
CA ARG A 213 5.57 0.66 24.19
C ARG A 213 5.85 -0.44 23.16
N ARG A 214 4.90 -1.37 23.02
CA ARG A 214 4.93 -2.29 21.87
C ARG A 214 4.31 -1.63 20.66
N HIS A 215 5.11 -1.55 19.60
CA HIS A 215 4.67 -1.09 18.29
C HIS A 215 4.20 -2.28 17.42
N HIS A 216 3.60 -2.02 16.27
CA HIS A 216 3.35 -3.03 15.26
C HIS A 216 4.66 -3.45 14.55
N LEU A 217 4.61 -4.53 13.79
CA LEU A 217 5.70 -5.02 12.97
C LEU A 217 6.24 -3.91 12.04
N PHE A 218 7.55 -3.82 11.88
CA PHE A 218 8.18 -2.84 10.99
C PHE A 218 8.09 -3.26 9.53
N GLU A 219 7.86 -2.28 8.64
CA GLU A 219 7.72 -2.50 7.18
C GLU A 219 8.92 -3.22 6.56
N GLU A 220 10.14 -2.87 7.02
CA GLU A 220 11.40 -3.41 6.51
C GLU A 220 11.48 -4.92 6.68
N ARG A 221 10.86 -5.47 7.71
CA ARG A 221 10.87 -6.90 7.99
C ARG A 221 10.11 -7.67 6.92
N LEU A 222 8.89 -7.20 6.57
CA LEU A 222 8.13 -7.80 5.47
C LEU A 222 8.84 -7.61 4.13
N ASN A 223 9.34 -6.40 3.85
CA ASN A 223 10.03 -6.09 2.60
C ASN A 223 11.26 -7.00 2.39
N ARG A 224 12.02 -7.29 3.46
CA ARG A 224 13.18 -8.18 3.40
C ARG A 224 12.76 -9.62 3.09
N GLN A 225 11.74 -10.14 3.77
CA GLN A 225 11.25 -11.49 3.53
C GLN A 225 10.64 -11.65 2.14
N LEU A 226 9.88 -10.64 1.68
CA LEU A 226 9.32 -10.63 0.34
C LEU A 226 10.41 -10.67 -0.74
N LYS A 227 11.46 -9.84 -0.63
CA LYS A 227 12.59 -9.85 -1.56
C LYS A 227 13.28 -11.22 -1.62
N LYS A 228 13.49 -11.86 -0.46
CA LYS A 228 14.06 -13.20 -0.39
C LYS A 228 13.18 -14.23 -1.09
N ALA A 229 11.88 -14.19 -0.83
CA ALA A 229 10.90 -15.10 -1.43
C ALA A 229 10.79 -14.91 -2.96
N VAL A 230 10.88 -13.67 -3.47
CA VAL A 230 10.90 -13.37 -4.92
C VAL A 230 12.06 -14.05 -5.61
N VAL A 231 13.26 -13.96 -5.03
CA VAL A 231 14.46 -14.63 -5.56
C VAL A 231 14.29 -16.15 -5.54
N GLN A 232 13.82 -16.71 -4.42
CA GLN A 232 13.62 -18.17 -4.27
C GLN A 232 12.53 -18.71 -5.21
N ALA A 233 11.51 -17.90 -5.49
CA ALA A 233 10.43 -18.24 -6.42
C ALA A 233 10.83 -18.10 -7.91
N GLY A 234 12.03 -17.63 -8.22
CA GLY A 234 12.50 -17.42 -9.59
C GLY A 234 11.70 -16.33 -10.34
N ILE A 235 11.06 -15.39 -9.63
CA ILE A 235 10.24 -14.36 -10.25
C ILE A 235 11.15 -13.24 -10.76
N VAL A 236 11.19 -13.05 -12.09
CA VAL A 236 11.99 -11.99 -12.73
C VAL A 236 11.36 -10.60 -12.69
N LYS A 237 10.05 -10.52 -12.39
CA LYS A 237 9.33 -9.25 -12.27
C LYS A 237 9.80 -8.46 -11.05
N HIS A 238 9.80 -7.12 -11.15
CA HIS A 238 10.04 -6.27 -9.99
C HIS A 238 8.84 -6.34 -9.03
N VAL A 239 9.00 -7.02 -7.91
CA VAL A 239 7.94 -7.24 -6.91
C VAL A 239 8.19 -6.36 -5.68
N SER A 240 7.17 -5.63 -5.27
CA SER A 240 7.09 -4.90 -4.03
C SER A 240 5.86 -5.35 -3.24
N VAL A 241 5.70 -4.89 -2.00
CA VAL A 241 4.49 -5.17 -1.23
C VAL A 241 3.24 -4.63 -1.92
N HIS A 242 3.34 -3.49 -2.61
CA HIS A 242 2.24 -2.95 -3.40
C HIS A 242 1.83 -3.85 -4.58
N THR A 243 2.76 -4.64 -5.11
CA THR A 243 2.48 -5.61 -6.18
C THR A 243 1.42 -6.64 -5.75
N LEU A 244 1.40 -7.04 -4.48
CA LEU A 244 0.37 -7.94 -3.95
C LEU A 244 -1.03 -7.32 -4.04
N ARG A 245 -1.16 -6.04 -3.69
CA ARG A 245 -2.42 -5.30 -3.80
C ARG A 245 -2.80 -5.02 -5.26
N HIS A 246 -1.84 -4.76 -6.15
CA HIS A 246 -2.10 -4.62 -7.59
C HIS A 246 -2.62 -5.94 -8.17
N SER A 247 -2.00 -7.05 -7.79
CA SER A 247 -2.42 -8.39 -8.22
C SER A 247 -3.81 -8.74 -7.69
N PHE A 248 -4.14 -8.41 -6.43
CA PHE A 248 -5.48 -8.54 -5.87
C PHE A 248 -6.53 -7.80 -6.71
N ALA A 249 -6.29 -6.51 -6.99
CA ALA A 249 -7.22 -5.69 -7.75
C ALA A 249 -7.45 -6.25 -9.17
N THR A 250 -6.36 -6.60 -9.85
CA THR A 250 -6.41 -7.14 -11.21
C THR A 250 -7.13 -8.49 -11.24
N HIS A 251 -6.84 -9.39 -10.28
CA HIS A 251 -7.47 -10.71 -10.24
C HIS A 251 -8.96 -10.64 -9.90
N LEU A 252 -9.41 -9.70 -9.07
CA LEU A 252 -10.83 -9.45 -8.84
C LEU A 252 -11.54 -9.00 -10.12
N LEU A 253 -10.96 -8.06 -10.86
CA LEU A 253 -11.49 -7.61 -12.13
C LEU A 253 -11.51 -8.74 -13.17
N GLN A 254 -10.47 -9.58 -13.24
CA GLN A 254 -10.42 -10.76 -14.10
C GLN A 254 -11.50 -11.80 -13.76
N ALA A 255 -11.85 -11.90 -12.46
CA ALA A 255 -12.93 -12.75 -11.98
C ALA A 255 -14.33 -12.14 -12.19
N GLY A 256 -14.43 -10.98 -12.87
CA GLY A 256 -15.71 -10.34 -13.21
C GLY A 256 -16.26 -9.39 -12.13
N THR A 257 -15.49 -9.08 -11.08
CA THR A 257 -15.90 -8.08 -10.10
C THR A 257 -15.94 -6.71 -10.78
N ASP A 258 -16.99 -5.94 -10.57
CA ASP A 258 -17.12 -4.61 -11.16
C ASP A 258 -16.09 -3.62 -10.58
N ILE A 259 -15.72 -2.63 -11.38
CA ILE A 259 -14.65 -1.67 -11.04
C ILE A 259 -15.01 -0.79 -9.85
N ARG A 260 -16.28 -0.50 -9.59
CA ARG A 260 -16.71 0.31 -8.44
C ARG A 260 -16.53 -0.45 -7.15
N THR A 261 -16.92 -1.73 -7.12
CA THR A 261 -16.64 -2.60 -5.98
C THR A 261 -15.15 -2.70 -5.70
N VAL A 262 -14.31 -2.86 -6.72
CA VAL A 262 -12.85 -2.88 -6.54
C VAL A 262 -12.33 -1.53 -6.04
N GLN A 263 -12.86 -0.41 -6.54
CA GLN A 263 -12.54 0.94 -6.07
C GLN A 263 -12.83 1.09 -4.57
N GLU A 264 -13.99 0.67 -4.12
CA GLU A 264 -14.42 0.72 -2.71
C GLU A 264 -13.54 -0.14 -1.81
N LEU A 265 -13.30 -1.39 -2.19
CA LEU A 265 -12.41 -2.31 -1.46
C LEU A 265 -11.00 -1.72 -1.30
N LEU A 266 -10.47 -1.11 -2.36
CA LEU A 266 -9.17 -0.46 -2.33
C LEU A 266 -9.19 0.88 -1.58
N GLY A 267 -10.34 1.51 -1.37
CA GLY A 267 -10.46 2.85 -0.79
C GLY A 267 -9.77 3.89 -1.66
N HIS A 268 -10.03 3.85 -2.97
CA HIS A 268 -9.61 4.89 -3.91
C HIS A 268 -10.68 5.97 -3.97
N SER A 269 -10.30 7.20 -3.67
CA SER A 269 -11.20 8.36 -3.73
C SER A 269 -11.62 8.70 -5.16
N ASP A 270 -10.78 8.34 -6.14
CA ASP A 270 -10.99 8.57 -7.57
C ASP A 270 -10.92 7.23 -8.31
N VAL A 271 -11.91 7.00 -9.20
CA VAL A 271 -11.97 5.80 -10.03
C VAL A 271 -10.80 5.72 -11.01
N SER A 272 -10.25 6.86 -11.44
CA SER A 272 -9.08 6.90 -12.33
C SER A 272 -7.89 6.12 -11.76
N THR A 273 -7.72 6.13 -10.44
CA THR A 273 -6.71 5.32 -9.75
C THR A 273 -6.96 3.82 -9.90
N THR A 274 -8.21 3.40 -10.06
CA THR A 274 -8.58 1.99 -10.26
C THR A 274 -8.55 1.61 -11.74
N MET A 275 -8.77 2.57 -12.65
CA MET A 275 -8.72 2.36 -14.10
C MET A 275 -7.35 1.88 -14.60
N ILE A 276 -6.26 2.14 -13.86
CA ILE A 276 -4.93 1.62 -14.21
C ILE A 276 -4.89 0.09 -14.33
N TYR A 277 -5.76 -0.61 -13.62
CA TYR A 277 -5.84 -2.07 -13.68
C TYR A 277 -6.59 -2.58 -14.91
N THR A 278 -7.45 -1.75 -15.53
CA THR A 278 -8.19 -2.15 -16.75
C THR A 278 -7.28 -2.27 -17.98
N HIS A 279 -6.15 -1.56 -18.01
CA HIS A 279 -5.16 -1.72 -19.08
C HIS A 279 -4.56 -3.13 -19.10
N VAL A 280 -4.32 -3.71 -17.92
CA VAL A 280 -3.83 -5.09 -17.78
C VAL A 280 -4.88 -6.09 -18.27
N LEU A 281 -6.17 -5.81 -18.03
CA LEU A 281 -7.28 -6.66 -18.48
C LEU A 281 -7.46 -6.68 -20.00
N LYS A 282 -7.36 -5.52 -20.64
CA LYS A 282 -7.52 -5.43 -22.10
C LYS A 282 -6.51 -6.29 -22.86
N VAL A 283 -5.31 -6.45 -22.30
CA VAL A 283 -4.25 -7.27 -22.88
C VAL A 283 -4.38 -8.74 -22.46
N ALA A 284 -4.72 -9.01 -21.17
CA ALA A 284 -4.70 -10.37 -20.63
C ALA A 284 -6.00 -11.17 -20.86
N ALA A 285 -7.14 -10.49 -21.03
CA ALA A 285 -8.46 -11.15 -21.17
C ALA A 285 -8.87 -11.45 -22.61
N GLY A 286 -7.93 -11.38 -23.57
CA GLY A 286 -8.26 -11.67 -24.99
C GLY A 286 -9.23 -10.67 -25.62
N GLY A 287 -9.41 -9.50 -25.02
CA GLY A 287 -10.27 -8.44 -25.55
C GLY A 287 -9.81 -7.87 -26.90
N THR A 288 -8.56 -8.20 -27.27
CA THR A 288 -8.00 -7.96 -28.61
C THR A 288 -7.12 -9.16 -28.95
N SER A 289 -7.58 -10.03 -29.84
CA SER A 289 -6.72 -11.08 -30.41
C SER A 289 -5.58 -10.43 -31.19
N SER A 290 -4.39 -11.02 -31.11
CA SER A 290 -3.26 -10.56 -31.91
C SER A 290 -3.62 -10.66 -33.41
N PRO A 291 -3.30 -9.65 -34.22
CA PRO A 291 -3.40 -9.79 -35.67
C PRO A 291 -2.67 -11.03 -36.20
N LEU A 292 -1.61 -11.46 -35.54
CA LEU A 292 -0.87 -12.67 -35.87
C LEU A 292 -1.69 -13.94 -35.61
N ASP A 293 -2.48 -13.98 -34.53
CA ASP A 293 -3.37 -15.11 -34.24
C ASP A 293 -4.51 -15.20 -35.26
N ALA A 294 -4.94 -14.04 -35.79
CA ALA A 294 -5.96 -13.97 -36.86
C ALA A 294 -5.41 -14.44 -38.24
N LEU A 295 -4.10 -14.45 -38.42
CA LEU A 295 -3.50 -14.90 -39.69
C LEU A 295 -3.50 -16.42 -39.84
N ALA A 296 -3.92 -17.18 -38.84
CA ALA A 296 -3.95 -18.66 -38.85
C ALA A 296 -2.69 -19.29 -39.46
N LEU A 297 -1.52 -18.73 -39.14
CA LEU A 297 -0.24 -19.27 -39.61
C LEU A 297 -0.02 -20.62 -38.91
N HIS A 298 -0.18 -21.70 -39.67
CA HIS A 298 0.32 -23.02 -39.29
C HIS A 298 1.86 -22.95 -39.33
N LEU A 299 2.45 -22.46 -38.25
CA LEU A 299 3.86 -22.64 -38.01
C LEU A 299 4.02 -24.11 -37.60
N SER A 300 4.35 -24.98 -38.56
CA SER A 300 4.74 -26.34 -38.25
C SER A 300 5.94 -26.30 -37.30
N PRO A 301 5.94 -27.09 -36.22
CA PRO A 301 7.13 -27.21 -35.38
C PRO A 301 8.26 -27.81 -36.21
N GLY A 302 9.34 -27.05 -36.44
CA GLY A 302 10.58 -27.54 -37.02
C GLY A 302 11.34 -28.42 -36.02
#